data_4727a31917123a449cbfc6bd4d3650fd
#
_entry.id   4727a31917123a449cbfc6bd4d3650fd
#
_cell.length_a   1.000
_cell.length_b   1.000
_cell.length_c   1.000
_cell.angle_alpha   90.00
_cell.angle_beta   90.00
_cell.angle_gamma   90.00
#
_symmetry.space_group_name_H-M   'P 1'
#
loop_
_entity.id
_entity.type
_entity.pdbx_description
1 polymer ?
#
loop_
_entity_poly.entity_id
_entity_poly.type
_entity_poly.pdbx_seq_one_letter_code
_entity_poly.pdbx_strand_id
1 'polypeptide(L)'
;MIVRRARPEDAAPLVALGSAVGREPGAWLLTSDGWRSVGDERRYLRALKRHPDAAVFVAEDDGAVVARLSVARDPHSSSRHVADLGLMVAATHRRRGIGNALLEQAVAWAREAGVTKLELHVFPWNEAAIALYESFGFEREGLRRRHYRRDGDYVDAILMALHL
;
A
#
# COMPACT_ATOMS: atom_id res chain seq x y z
N MET A 1 -17.72 -2.09 8.66
CA MET A 1 -16.32 -2.12 8.13
C MET A 1 -15.41 -2.80 9.14
N ILE A 2 -14.58 -3.72 8.69
CA ILE A 2 -13.59 -4.45 9.51
C ILE A 2 -12.22 -4.30 8.84
N VAL A 3 -11.19 -3.95 9.63
CA VAL A 3 -9.79 -3.98 9.16
C VAL A 3 -9.08 -5.17 9.81
N ARG A 4 -8.42 -5.99 9.00
CA ARG A 4 -7.76 -7.22 9.45
C ARG A 4 -6.57 -7.59 8.57
N ARG A 5 -5.73 -8.49 9.04
CA ARG A 5 -4.72 -9.12 8.17
C ARG A 5 -5.38 -9.89 7.03
N ALA A 6 -4.78 -9.79 5.84
CA ALA A 6 -5.21 -10.56 4.69
C ALA A 6 -4.98 -12.06 4.88
N ARG A 7 -5.84 -12.86 4.28
CA ARG A 7 -5.80 -14.33 4.28
C ARG A 7 -5.64 -14.83 2.84
N PRO A 8 -5.16 -16.06 2.62
CA PRO A 8 -5.06 -16.63 1.27
C PRO A 8 -6.39 -16.63 0.49
N GLU A 9 -7.52 -16.69 1.19
CA GLU A 9 -8.88 -16.65 0.64
C GLU A 9 -9.21 -15.27 0.02
N ASP A 10 -8.54 -14.20 0.47
CA ASP A 10 -8.72 -12.84 -0.06
C ASP A 10 -8.05 -12.65 -1.44
N ALA A 11 -7.31 -13.63 -1.96
CA ALA A 11 -6.54 -13.50 -3.19
C ALA A 11 -7.39 -13.07 -4.40
N ALA A 12 -8.55 -13.71 -4.62
CA ALA A 12 -9.41 -13.36 -5.76
C ALA A 12 -10.00 -11.95 -5.64
N PRO A 13 -10.60 -11.52 -4.52
CA PRO A 13 -11.06 -10.15 -4.37
C PRO A 13 -9.93 -9.12 -4.42
N LEU A 14 -8.72 -9.43 -3.93
CA LEU A 14 -7.57 -8.52 -4.00
C LEU A 14 -7.07 -8.33 -5.44
N VAL A 15 -7.03 -9.39 -6.23
CA VAL A 15 -6.71 -9.30 -7.67
C VAL A 15 -7.76 -8.47 -8.40
N ALA A 16 -9.04 -8.68 -8.11
CA ALA A 16 -10.12 -7.89 -8.69
C ALA A 16 -10.01 -6.40 -8.32
N LEU A 17 -9.74 -6.09 -7.04
CA LEU A 17 -9.51 -4.73 -6.55
C LEU A 17 -8.31 -4.08 -7.24
N GLY A 18 -7.15 -4.74 -7.27
CA GLY A 18 -5.93 -4.22 -7.91
C GLY A 18 -6.13 -3.96 -9.39
N SER A 19 -6.84 -4.86 -10.08
CA SER A 19 -7.18 -4.70 -11.50
C SER A 19 -8.17 -3.55 -11.76
N ALA A 20 -9.14 -3.36 -10.87
CA ALA A 20 -10.10 -2.27 -10.98
C ALA A 20 -9.44 -0.90 -10.78
N VAL A 21 -8.66 -0.75 -9.69
CA VAL A 21 -7.92 0.49 -9.41
C VAL A 21 -6.86 0.77 -10.49
N GLY A 22 -6.18 -0.28 -10.98
CA GLY A 22 -5.17 -0.15 -12.02
C GLY A 22 -5.72 0.34 -13.37
N ARG A 23 -7.01 0.10 -13.65
CA ARG A 23 -7.70 0.57 -14.88
C ARG A 23 -8.31 1.96 -14.76
N GLU A 24 -8.27 2.57 -13.60
CA GLU A 24 -8.78 3.93 -13.44
C GLU A 24 -7.94 4.93 -14.27
N PRO A 25 -8.58 5.96 -14.88
CA PRO A 25 -7.87 6.94 -15.71
C PRO A 25 -6.77 7.70 -14.98
N GLY A 26 -6.85 7.78 -13.64
CA GLY A 26 -5.89 8.48 -12.79
C GLY A 26 -4.51 7.81 -12.71
N ALA A 27 -4.37 6.56 -13.16
CA ALA A 27 -3.11 5.83 -13.11
C ALA A 27 -2.41 5.89 -11.73
N TRP A 28 -3.17 5.58 -10.69
CA TRP A 28 -2.76 5.78 -9.29
C TRP A 28 -1.69 4.81 -8.80
N LEU A 29 -1.67 3.58 -9.32
CA LEU A 29 -0.77 2.53 -8.85
C LEU A 29 0.62 2.64 -9.48
N LEU A 30 1.64 2.34 -8.70
CA LEU A 30 3.03 2.21 -9.18
C LEU A 30 3.19 1.03 -10.14
N THR A 31 2.37 -0.02 -10.01
CA THR A 31 2.34 -1.18 -10.90
C THR A 31 1.63 -0.83 -12.20
N SER A 32 2.34 -0.92 -13.33
CA SER A 32 1.79 -0.59 -14.66
C SER A 32 1.39 -1.80 -15.51
N ASP A 33 1.87 -3.00 -15.17
CA ASP A 33 1.74 -4.21 -16.01
C ASP A 33 0.55 -5.10 -15.61
N GLY A 34 -0.43 -4.53 -14.93
CA GLY A 34 -1.56 -5.26 -14.37
C GLY A 34 -1.25 -5.87 -13.00
N TRP A 35 -2.25 -6.51 -12.42
CA TRP A 35 -2.10 -7.18 -11.13
C TRP A 35 -1.68 -8.63 -11.34
N ARG A 36 -1.03 -9.22 -10.33
CA ARG A 36 -0.62 -10.64 -10.38
C ARG A 36 -1.83 -11.58 -10.49
N SER A 37 -1.60 -12.83 -10.90
CA SER A 37 -2.65 -13.84 -10.95
C SER A 37 -3.21 -14.18 -9.56
N VAL A 38 -4.43 -14.70 -9.49
CA VAL A 38 -5.04 -15.16 -8.22
C VAL A 38 -4.18 -16.24 -7.54
N GLY A 39 -3.57 -17.14 -8.34
CA GLY A 39 -2.67 -18.17 -7.82
C GLY A 39 -1.42 -17.60 -7.18
N ASP A 40 -0.81 -16.60 -7.82
CA ASP A 40 0.38 -15.90 -7.30
C ASP A 40 0.05 -15.09 -6.05
N GLU A 41 -1.07 -14.37 -6.05
CA GLU A 41 -1.53 -13.62 -4.87
C GLU A 41 -1.79 -14.56 -3.69
N ARG A 42 -2.44 -15.71 -3.93
CA ARG A 42 -2.69 -16.70 -2.90
C ARG A 42 -1.40 -17.28 -2.32
N ARG A 43 -0.41 -17.59 -3.16
CA ARG A 43 0.91 -18.05 -2.71
C ARG A 43 1.62 -16.99 -1.88
N TYR A 44 1.58 -15.74 -2.34
CA TYR A 44 2.15 -14.60 -1.63
C TYR A 44 1.52 -14.42 -0.25
N LEU A 45 0.20 -14.37 -0.14
CA LEU A 45 -0.49 -14.22 1.14
C LEU A 45 -0.23 -15.40 2.10
N ARG A 46 -0.09 -16.61 1.55
CA ARG A 46 0.27 -17.80 2.35
C ARG A 46 1.69 -17.68 2.93
N ALA A 47 2.62 -17.20 2.13
CA ALA A 47 4.00 -16.97 2.57
C ALA A 47 4.08 -15.88 3.66
N LEU A 48 3.28 -14.82 3.54
CA LEU A 48 3.24 -13.73 4.53
C LEU A 48 2.71 -14.14 5.89
N LYS A 49 1.91 -15.21 6.00
CA LYS A 49 1.31 -15.64 7.26
C LYS A 49 2.34 -15.87 8.37
N ARG A 50 3.57 -16.24 8.01
CA ARG A 50 4.68 -16.50 8.93
C ARG A 50 5.88 -15.58 8.70
N HIS A 51 5.75 -14.58 7.85
CA HIS A 51 6.86 -13.69 7.52
C HIS A 51 6.92 -12.53 8.54
N PRO A 52 8.05 -12.37 9.29
CA PRO A 52 8.14 -11.35 10.31
C PRO A 52 8.29 -9.94 9.74
N ASP A 53 8.80 -9.83 8.51
CA ASP A 53 9.25 -8.57 7.91
C ASP A 53 8.24 -7.96 6.91
N ALA A 54 7.06 -8.57 6.74
CA ALA A 54 6.04 -8.05 5.83
C ALA A 54 4.63 -8.43 6.28
N ALA A 55 3.66 -7.60 5.94
CA ALA A 55 2.24 -7.84 6.19
C ALA A 55 1.37 -7.25 5.09
N VAL A 56 0.19 -7.82 4.92
CA VAL A 56 -0.90 -7.23 4.14
C VAL A 56 -2.14 -7.12 5.03
N PHE A 57 -2.75 -5.95 5.02
CA PHE A 57 -4.02 -5.66 5.67
C PHE A 57 -5.09 -5.38 4.63
N VAL A 58 -6.31 -5.74 4.94
CA VAL A 58 -7.50 -5.48 4.12
C VAL A 58 -8.56 -4.76 4.94
N ALA A 59 -9.33 -3.90 4.28
CA ALA A 59 -10.60 -3.45 4.81
C ALA A 59 -11.73 -4.22 4.11
N GLU A 60 -12.65 -4.73 4.91
CA GLU A 60 -13.84 -5.44 4.47
C GLU A 60 -15.07 -4.62 4.86
N ASP A 61 -15.96 -4.37 3.91
CA ASP A 61 -17.23 -3.68 4.11
C ASP A 61 -18.34 -4.51 3.48
N ASP A 62 -19.37 -4.84 4.26
CA ASP A 62 -20.49 -5.72 3.85
C ASP A 62 -20.02 -7.05 3.21
N GLY A 63 -18.96 -7.65 3.77
CA GLY A 63 -18.42 -8.92 3.28
C GLY A 63 -17.54 -8.81 2.03
N ALA A 64 -17.31 -7.63 1.48
CA ALA A 64 -16.45 -7.40 0.34
C ALA A 64 -15.11 -6.77 0.74
N VAL A 65 -14.01 -7.23 0.16
CA VAL A 65 -12.69 -6.58 0.31
C VAL A 65 -12.66 -5.32 -0.55
N VAL A 66 -12.55 -4.17 0.11
CA VAL A 66 -12.67 -2.84 -0.53
C VAL A 66 -11.38 -2.02 -0.47
N ALA A 67 -10.39 -2.47 0.28
CA ALA A 67 -9.09 -1.80 0.35
C ALA A 67 -7.98 -2.76 0.77
N ARG A 68 -6.74 -2.40 0.43
CA ARG A 68 -5.52 -3.14 0.76
C ARG A 68 -4.41 -2.17 1.17
N LEU A 69 -3.67 -2.54 2.21
CA LEU A 69 -2.38 -1.97 2.53
C LEU A 69 -1.36 -3.09 2.61
N SER A 70 -0.23 -2.93 1.94
CA SER A 70 0.95 -3.79 2.10
C SER A 70 2.05 -3.01 2.78
N VAL A 71 2.79 -3.65 3.67
CA VAL A 71 3.96 -3.08 4.33
C VAL A 71 5.06 -4.12 4.36
N ALA A 72 6.28 -3.71 4.06
CA ALA A 72 7.44 -4.60 4.07
C ALA A 72 8.67 -3.85 4.58
N ARG A 73 9.41 -4.49 5.49
CA ARG A 73 10.66 -3.98 6.02
C ARG A 73 11.74 -3.95 4.93
N ASP A 74 12.57 -2.94 4.95
CA ASP A 74 13.76 -2.88 4.09
C ASP A 74 14.68 -4.07 4.38
N PRO A 75 15.19 -4.79 3.36
CA PRO A 75 16.00 -5.99 3.55
C PRO A 75 17.43 -5.71 4.00
N HIS A 76 17.94 -4.49 3.80
CA HIS A 76 19.32 -4.16 4.14
C HIS A 76 19.53 -4.02 5.65
N SER A 77 20.64 -4.53 6.17
CA SER A 77 20.92 -4.54 7.62
C SER A 77 20.92 -3.16 8.27
N SER A 78 21.40 -2.14 7.56
CA SER A 78 21.48 -0.76 8.04
C SER A 78 20.14 0.01 7.99
N SER A 79 19.14 -0.51 7.29
CA SER A 79 17.81 0.09 7.17
C SER A 79 16.67 -0.81 7.68
N ARG A 80 16.99 -1.78 8.52
CA ARG A 80 15.99 -2.69 9.13
C ARG A 80 14.93 -2.00 9.98
N HIS A 81 15.15 -0.76 10.36
CA HIS A 81 14.20 0.09 11.07
C HIS A 81 13.23 0.84 10.13
N VAL A 82 13.37 0.67 8.81
CA VAL A 82 12.53 1.29 7.78
C VAL A 82 11.61 0.23 7.16
N ALA A 83 10.38 0.60 6.86
CA ALA A 83 9.47 -0.21 6.04
C ALA A 83 8.76 0.64 5.00
N ASP A 84 8.64 0.10 3.81
CA ASP A 84 7.87 0.68 2.69
C ASP A 84 6.42 0.19 2.73
N LEU A 85 5.49 1.05 2.39
CA LEU A 85 4.07 0.69 2.31
C LEU A 85 3.41 1.13 1.00
N GLY A 86 2.38 0.38 0.61
CA GLY A 86 1.49 0.73 -0.49
C GLY A 86 0.03 0.56 -0.08
N LEU A 87 -0.81 1.50 -0.48
CA LEU A 87 -2.23 1.57 -0.11
C LEU A 87 -3.11 1.74 -1.36
N MET A 88 -4.19 0.99 -1.44
CA MET A 88 -5.25 1.22 -2.42
C MET A 88 -6.63 1.04 -1.80
N VAL A 89 -7.58 1.87 -2.24
CA VAL A 89 -8.99 1.83 -1.82
C VAL A 89 -9.87 1.85 -3.07
N ALA A 90 -10.88 0.99 -3.12
CA ALA A 90 -11.87 0.99 -4.18
C ALA A 90 -12.52 2.36 -4.34
N ALA A 91 -12.74 2.81 -5.58
CA ALA A 91 -13.25 4.14 -5.88
C ALA A 91 -14.54 4.47 -5.12
N THR A 92 -15.45 3.50 -5.01
CA THR A 92 -16.75 3.62 -4.33
C THR A 92 -16.63 3.73 -2.80
N HIS A 93 -15.46 3.47 -2.23
CA HIS A 93 -15.24 3.44 -0.77
C HIS A 93 -14.22 4.49 -0.29
N ARG A 94 -13.76 5.37 -1.17
CA ARG A 94 -12.87 6.49 -0.80
C ARG A 94 -13.60 7.53 0.03
N ARG A 95 -12.83 8.36 0.76
CA ARG A 95 -13.34 9.45 1.63
C ARG A 95 -14.23 8.97 2.79
N ARG A 96 -14.09 7.71 3.19
CA ARG A 96 -14.86 7.07 4.29
C ARG A 96 -13.96 6.67 5.48
N GLY A 97 -12.76 7.23 5.59
CA GLY A 97 -11.81 6.93 6.68
C GLY A 97 -11.04 5.61 6.56
N ILE A 98 -11.29 4.82 5.49
CA ILE A 98 -10.68 3.50 5.30
C ILE A 98 -9.15 3.58 5.21
N GLY A 99 -8.63 4.59 4.51
CA GLY A 99 -7.17 4.79 4.40
C GLY A 99 -6.52 5.02 5.75
N ASN A 100 -7.11 5.87 6.60
CA ASN A 100 -6.61 6.11 7.95
C ASN A 100 -6.62 4.84 8.80
N ALA A 101 -7.72 4.09 8.79
CA ALA A 101 -7.81 2.83 9.55
C ALA A 101 -6.76 1.79 9.13
N LEU A 102 -6.42 1.73 7.84
CA LEU A 102 -5.34 0.87 7.35
C LEU A 102 -3.95 1.38 7.75
N LEU A 103 -3.72 2.70 7.71
CA LEU A 103 -2.46 3.29 8.17
C LEU A 103 -2.24 3.09 9.67
N GLU A 104 -3.28 3.13 10.49
CA GLU A 104 -3.21 2.76 11.91
C GLU A 104 -2.73 1.32 12.12
N GLN A 105 -3.21 0.38 11.30
CA GLN A 105 -2.73 -1.01 11.33
C GLN A 105 -1.26 -1.13 10.92
N ALA A 106 -0.82 -0.35 9.93
CA ALA A 106 0.58 -0.31 9.53
C ALA A 106 1.48 0.21 10.64
N VAL A 107 1.05 1.26 11.34
CA VAL A 107 1.77 1.81 12.52
C VAL A 107 1.83 0.79 13.66
N ALA A 108 0.74 0.12 13.96
CA ALA A 108 0.72 -0.93 15.00
C ALA A 108 1.70 -2.06 14.65
N TRP A 109 1.65 -2.55 13.42
CA TRP A 109 2.59 -3.58 12.94
C TRP A 109 4.05 -3.09 12.99
N ALA A 110 4.31 -1.86 12.57
CA ALA A 110 5.65 -1.27 12.58
C ALA A 110 6.25 -1.26 13.99
N ARG A 111 5.47 -0.83 14.98
CA ARG A 111 5.89 -0.81 16.40
C ARG A 111 6.19 -2.22 16.91
N GLU A 112 5.34 -3.18 16.64
CA GLU A 112 5.56 -4.59 17.01
C GLU A 112 6.81 -5.18 16.34
N ALA A 113 7.07 -4.81 15.08
CA ALA A 113 8.22 -5.27 14.30
C ALA A 113 9.53 -4.53 14.63
N GLY A 114 9.50 -3.47 15.46
CA GLY A 114 10.67 -2.63 15.74
C GLY A 114 11.06 -1.71 14.57
N VAL A 115 10.09 -1.38 13.71
CA VAL A 115 10.23 -0.39 12.63
C VAL A 115 9.93 0.99 13.23
N THR A 116 10.80 1.96 12.95
CA THR A 116 10.68 3.33 13.46
C THR A 116 10.46 4.37 12.37
N LYS A 117 10.45 3.94 11.10
CA LYS A 117 10.17 4.79 9.95
C LYS A 117 9.32 4.03 8.93
N LEU A 118 8.17 4.57 8.58
CA LEU A 118 7.37 4.14 7.44
C LEU A 118 7.61 5.09 6.28
N GLU A 119 7.79 4.56 5.08
CA GLU A 119 7.92 5.37 3.88
C GLU A 119 7.03 4.85 2.75
N LEU A 120 6.76 5.71 1.78
CA LEU A 120 5.99 5.38 0.60
C LEU A 120 6.39 6.26 -0.59
N HIS A 121 6.10 5.77 -1.78
CA HIS A 121 6.16 6.57 -3.00
C HIS A 121 4.74 6.89 -3.46
N VAL A 122 4.54 8.10 -3.95
CA VAL A 122 3.27 8.54 -4.52
C VAL A 122 3.51 9.39 -5.76
N PHE A 123 2.67 9.21 -6.78
CA PHE A 123 2.77 10.05 -7.97
C PHE A 123 2.34 11.49 -7.66
N PRO A 124 3.03 12.52 -8.23
CA PRO A 124 2.76 13.92 -7.92
C PRO A 124 1.33 14.37 -8.24
N TRP A 125 0.65 13.71 -9.17
CA TRP A 125 -0.75 14.02 -9.54
C TRP A 125 -1.79 13.32 -8.66
N ASN A 126 -1.38 12.42 -7.76
CA ASN A 126 -2.30 11.74 -6.85
C ASN A 126 -2.56 12.59 -5.59
N GLU A 127 -3.17 13.74 -5.79
CA GLU A 127 -3.41 14.74 -4.73
C GLU A 127 -4.22 14.17 -3.56
N ALA A 128 -5.18 13.28 -3.84
CA ALA A 128 -6.02 12.68 -2.80
C ALA A 128 -5.21 11.76 -1.87
N ALA A 129 -4.27 10.99 -2.41
CA ALA A 129 -3.39 10.14 -1.60
C ALA A 129 -2.37 11.00 -0.82
N ILE A 130 -1.79 12.02 -1.45
CA ILE A 130 -0.87 12.96 -0.78
C ILE A 130 -1.58 13.62 0.41
N ALA A 131 -2.80 14.14 0.21
CA ALA A 131 -3.58 14.76 1.28
C ALA A 131 -3.90 13.77 2.44
N LEU A 132 -4.19 12.49 2.12
CA LEU A 132 -4.38 11.45 3.12
C LEU A 132 -3.11 11.27 3.96
N TYR A 133 -1.97 11.09 3.30
CA TYR A 133 -0.70 10.85 3.99
C TYR A 133 -0.26 12.06 4.83
N GLU A 134 -0.36 13.28 4.29
CA GLU A 134 -0.06 14.51 5.03
C GLU A 134 -0.98 14.67 6.26
N SER A 135 -2.28 14.42 6.12
CA SER A 135 -3.22 14.49 7.23
C SER A 135 -2.97 13.43 8.31
N PHE A 136 -2.40 12.29 7.94
CA PHE A 136 -2.01 11.23 8.87
C PHE A 136 -0.69 11.53 9.60
N GLY A 137 0.12 12.45 9.07
CA GLY A 137 1.40 12.87 9.65
C GLY A 137 2.64 12.50 8.86
N PHE A 138 2.49 11.96 7.64
CA PHE A 138 3.63 11.79 6.73
C PHE A 138 4.12 13.14 6.24
N GLU A 139 5.43 13.27 6.11
CA GLU A 139 6.11 14.43 5.55
C GLU A 139 6.76 14.09 4.22
N ARG A 140 6.84 15.06 3.32
CA ARG A 140 7.59 14.90 2.06
C ARG A 140 9.07 14.90 2.38
N GLU A 141 9.77 13.84 1.96
CA GLU A 141 11.20 13.65 2.24
C GLU A 141 12.07 13.85 1.00
N GLY A 142 11.51 13.68 -0.18
CA GLY A 142 12.24 13.86 -1.41
C GLY A 142 11.41 13.68 -2.67
N LEU A 143 12.05 14.00 -3.80
CA LEU A 143 11.53 13.78 -5.14
C LEU A 143 12.46 12.81 -5.88
N ARG A 144 11.93 11.65 -6.25
CA ARG A 144 12.63 10.67 -7.09
C ARG A 144 12.35 11.01 -8.55
N ARG A 145 13.24 11.73 -9.19
CA ARG A 145 13.08 12.15 -10.58
C ARG A 145 13.24 10.99 -11.54
N ARG A 146 12.31 10.86 -12.52
CA ARG A 146 12.34 9.87 -13.59
C ARG A 146 12.44 8.44 -13.04
N HIS A 147 11.77 8.16 -11.92
CA HIS A 147 11.94 6.91 -11.19
C HIS A 147 11.09 5.77 -11.75
N TYR A 148 9.92 6.09 -12.30
CA TYR A 148 9.01 5.13 -12.92
C TYR A 148 8.84 5.41 -14.42
N ARG A 149 8.35 4.40 -15.14
CA ARG A 149 7.92 4.55 -16.54
C ARG A 149 6.42 4.32 -16.62
N ARG A 150 5.71 5.20 -17.31
CA ARG A 150 4.29 5.11 -17.59
C ARG A 150 4.05 5.51 -19.05
N ASP A 151 3.38 4.63 -19.82
CA ASP A 151 3.02 4.88 -21.22
C ASP A 151 4.20 5.35 -22.10
N GLY A 152 5.39 4.81 -21.83
CA GLY A 152 6.62 5.14 -22.54
C GLY A 152 7.41 6.33 -21.96
N ASP A 153 6.79 7.15 -21.11
CA ASP A 153 7.42 8.31 -20.49
C ASP A 153 8.00 8.01 -19.10
N TYR A 154 9.02 8.74 -18.72
CA TYR A 154 9.55 8.75 -17.35
C TYR A 154 8.74 9.70 -16.48
N VAL A 155 8.37 9.22 -15.29
CA VAL A 155 7.62 10.02 -14.31
C VAL A 155 8.31 10.03 -12.96
N ASP A 156 8.13 11.13 -12.24
CA ASP A 156 8.67 11.33 -10.90
C ASP A 156 7.78 10.66 -9.85
N ALA A 157 8.34 10.43 -8.68
CA ALA A 157 7.59 10.02 -7.50
C ALA A 157 8.01 10.86 -6.29
N ILE A 158 7.04 11.27 -5.49
CA ILE A 158 7.29 11.90 -4.20
C ILE A 158 7.55 10.79 -3.18
N LEU A 159 8.66 10.91 -2.45
CA LEU A 159 8.94 10.08 -1.27
C LEU A 159 8.35 10.79 -0.05
N MET A 160 7.51 10.08 0.68
CA MET A 160 6.94 10.55 1.95
C MET A 160 7.30 9.60 3.07
N ALA A 161 7.51 10.10 4.27
CA ALA A 161 7.90 9.31 5.43
C ALA A 161 7.17 9.75 6.70
N LEU A 162 6.95 8.78 7.59
CA LEU A 162 6.42 8.95 8.93
C LEU A 162 7.43 8.36 9.92
N HIS A 163 7.93 9.16 10.83
CA HIS A 163 8.77 8.72 11.94
C HIS A 163 7.89 8.35 13.15
N LEU A 164 8.12 7.16 13.72
CA LEU A 164 7.32 6.59 14.80
C LEU A 164 7.96 6.76 16.18
#